data_359cdecb0629d6c7efee0117777ecfb2
#
_entry.id   359cdecb0629d6c7efee0117777ecfb2
#
_cell.length_a   1.000
_cell.length_b   1.000
_cell.length_c   1.000
_cell.angle_alpha   90.00
_cell.angle_beta   90.00
_cell.angle_gamma   90.00
#
_symmetry.space_group_name_H-M   'P 1'
#
loop_
_entity.id
_entity.type
_entity.pdbx_description
1 polymer ?
#
loop_
_entity_poly.entity_id
_entity_poly.type
_entity_poly.pdbx_seq_one_letter_code
_entity_poly.pdbx_strand_id
1 'polypeptide(L)'
;MLREGLLGGTLSTNWALLNLAADKAKLEYKGLKKVDGRQAHEVRYYSPKTSDLEISMFFDAETFQHVKTIYTLSIGNSMAHDSLAGVGNNSGESVSGSNNLKIDKTTLEERFSDFKTVDGLTLPTHWSLEFTLELPNGVTTVSQWDLPELKIMQNMGIDPANFKVQ
;
A
#
# COMPACT_ATOMS: atom_id res chain seq x y z
N MET A 1 -8.53 -1.36 0.67
CA MET A 1 -7.14 -1.73 0.42
C MET A 1 -6.51 -0.95 -0.72
N LEU A 2 -6.97 -1.05 -1.98
CA LEU A 2 -6.35 -0.33 -3.11
C LEU A 2 -6.28 1.18 -2.88
N ARG A 3 -7.31 1.79 -2.31
CA ARG A 3 -7.35 3.22 -2.03
C ARG A 3 -6.34 3.65 -0.96
N GLU A 4 -6.12 2.83 0.06
CA GLU A 4 -5.15 3.08 1.13
C GLU A 4 -3.75 2.56 0.73
N GLY A 5 -3.67 1.41 0.05
CA GLY A 5 -2.43 0.77 -0.35
C GLY A 5 -1.73 1.46 -1.51
N LEU A 6 -2.41 1.73 -2.63
CA LEU A 6 -1.78 2.40 -3.79
C LEU A 6 -1.47 3.87 -3.50
N LEU A 7 -2.26 4.53 -2.64
CA LEU A 7 -1.98 5.86 -2.16
C LEU A 7 -1.02 5.85 -0.96
N GLY A 8 -0.70 4.66 -0.42
CA GLY A 8 0.24 4.43 0.67
C GLY A 8 1.70 4.29 0.26
N GLY A 9 2.02 4.37 -1.04
CA GLY A 9 3.39 4.38 -1.54
C GLY A 9 4.23 5.52 -0.97
N THR A 10 5.51 5.59 -1.31
CA THR A 10 6.48 6.53 -0.72
C THR A 10 5.95 7.95 -0.57
N LEU A 11 5.26 8.46 -1.57
CA LEU A 11 4.75 9.85 -1.56
C LEU A 11 3.55 10.00 -0.63
N SER A 12 2.61 9.07 -0.63
CA SER A 12 1.42 9.17 0.20
C SER A 12 1.68 8.79 1.66
N THR A 13 2.63 7.91 1.95
CA THR A 13 3.04 7.59 3.31
C THR A 13 3.64 8.81 4.00
N ASN A 14 4.47 9.59 3.31
CA ASN A 14 4.99 10.85 3.84
C ASN A 14 3.88 11.84 4.16
N TRP A 15 2.86 11.94 3.32
CA TRP A 15 1.70 12.81 3.57
C TRP A 15 0.90 12.35 4.78
N ALA A 16 0.67 11.03 4.92
CA ALA A 16 -0.01 10.47 6.07
C ALA A 16 0.73 10.78 7.39
N LEU A 17 2.05 10.68 7.40
CA LEU A 17 2.88 11.00 8.56
C LEU A 17 2.91 12.49 8.89
N LEU A 18 2.86 13.37 7.88
CA LEU A 18 2.83 14.83 8.08
C LEU A 18 1.51 15.32 8.68
N ASN A 19 0.39 14.65 8.38
CA ASN A 19 -0.94 15.09 8.76
C ASN A 19 -1.60 14.24 9.85
N LEU A 20 -0.82 13.52 10.66
CA LEU A 20 -1.32 12.59 11.70
C LEU A 20 -2.41 13.18 12.59
N ALA A 21 -2.23 14.43 13.05
CA ALA A 21 -3.20 15.10 13.91
C ALA A 21 -4.51 15.45 13.18
N ALA A 22 -4.42 15.93 11.94
CA ALA A 22 -5.57 16.28 11.13
C ALA A 22 -6.37 15.03 10.72
N ASP A 23 -5.68 13.94 10.42
CA ASP A 23 -6.27 12.66 10.04
C ASP A 23 -6.71 11.83 11.26
N LYS A 24 -6.42 12.29 12.50
CA LYS A 24 -6.67 11.56 13.74
C LYS A 24 -6.04 10.16 13.73
N ALA A 25 -4.93 10.02 13.00
CA ALA A 25 -4.22 8.76 12.88
C ALA A 25 -3.31 8.55 14.11
N LYS A 26 -3.08 7.29 14.44
CA LYS A 26 -2.22 6.89 15.56
C LYS A 26 -1.06 6.07 15.03
N LEU A 27 0.14 6.33 15.54
CA LEU A 27 1.31 5.50 15.32
C LEU A 27 1.66 4.72 16.59
N GLU A 28 2.12 3.49 16.38
CA GLU A 28 2.63 2.62 17.43
C GLU A 28 3.95 2.01 16.99
N TYR A 29 5.00 2.25 17.79
CA TYR A 29 6.31 1.64 17.56
C TYR A 29 6.32 0.17 18.00
N LYS A 30 6.69 -0.74 17.11
CA LYS A 30 6.72 -2.20 17.35
C LYS A 30 8.13 -2.77 17.57
N GLY A 31 9.15 -1.90 17.56
CA GLY A 31 10.54 -2.29 17.79
C GLY A 31 11.31 -2.56 16.50
N LEU A 32 12.48 -3.16 16.65
CA LEU A 32 13.36 -3.53 15.54
C LEU A 32 12.94 -4.87 14.95
N LYS A 33 12.94 -4.96 13.63
CA LYS A 33 12.69 -6.17 12.83
C LYS A 33 13.76 -6.33 11.78
N LYS A 34 13.96 -7.56 11.33
CA LYS A 34 14.84 -7.84 10.20
C LYS A 34 14.05 -7.78 8.89
N VAL A 35 14.41 -6.87 8.00
CA VAL A 35 13.83 -6.71 6.66
C VAL A 35 14.96 -6.86 5.65
N ASP A 36 14.86 -7.83 4.76
CA ASP A 36 15.84 -8.11 3.69
C ASP A 36 17.30 -8.16 4.19
N GLY A 37 17.49 -8.74 5.38
CA GLY A 37 18.81 -8.90 6.00
C GLY A 37 19.28 -7.72 6.86
N ARG A 38 18.61 -6.57 6.82
CA ARG A 38 18.93 -5.37 7.59
C ARG A 38 17.98 -5.17 8.76
N GLN A 39 18.40 -4.42 9.77
CA GLN A 39 17.52 -3.99 10.85
C GLN A 39 16.68 -2.81 10.39
N ALA A 40 15.39 -2.85 10.71
CA ALA A 40 14.46 -1.76 10.44
C ALA A 40 13.53 -1.54 11.64
N HIS A 41 13.16 -0.29 11.87
CA HIS A 41 12.14 0.08 12.84
C HIS A 41 10.76 -0.20 12.25
N GLU A 42 9.95 -1.01 12.93
CA GLU A 42 8.55 -1.21 12.56
C GLU A 42 7.68 -0.18 13.27
N VAL A 43 6.86 0.51 12.48
CA VAL A 43 5.85 1.46 12.95
C VAL A 43 4.49 1.03 12.39
N ARG A 44 3.53 0.75 13.28
CA ARG A 44 2.16 0.45 12.88
C ARG A 44 1.35 1.75 12.80
N TYR A 45 0.64 1.92 11.69
CA TYR A 45 -0.24 3.05 11.43
C TYR A 45 -1.69 2.62 11.59
N TYR A 46 -2.45 3.38 12.36
CA TYR A 46 -3.89 3.18 12.57
C TYR A 46 -4.66 4.35 11.97
N SER A 47 -5.45 4.07 10.94
CA SER A 47 -6.37 5.03 10.36
C SER A 47 -7.73 4.93 11.06
N PRO A 48 -8.34 6.04 11.48
CA PRO A 48 -9.68 6.01 12.07
C PRO A 48 -10.78 5.64 11.07
N LYS A 49 -10.47 5.65 9.78
CA LYS A 49 -11.43 5.37 8.69
C LYS A 49 -11.47 3.90 8.28
N THR A 50 -10.51 3.10 8.68
CA THR A 50 -10.34 1.69 8.24
C THR A 50 -9.95 0.84 9.43
N SER A 51 -10.92 0.30 10.16
CA SER A 51 -10.69 -0.52 11.36
C SER A 51 -10.04 -1.87 11.05
N ASP A 52 -10.26 -2.42 9.86
CA ASP A 52 -9.89 -3.79 9.50
C ASP A 52 -8.60 -3.87 8.69
N LEU A 53 -8.03 -2.73 8.30
CA LEU A 53 -6.78 -2.64 7.57
C LEU A 53 -5.61 -2.40 8.53
N GLU A 54 -4.73 -3.38 8.65
CA GLU A 54 -3.45 -3.22 9.35
C GLU A 54 -2.40 -2.67 8.39
N ILE A 55 -1.67 -1.64 8.82
CA ILE A 55 -0.58 -1.02 8.04
C ILE A 55 0.67 -1.02 8.89
N SER A 56 1.71 -1.72 8.44
CA SER A 56 3.04 -1.73 9.06
C SER A 56 4.05 -1.10 8.11
N MET A 57 4.73 -0.06 8.57
CA MET A 57 5.79 0.64 7.86
C MET A 57 7.14 0.30 8.46
N PHE A 58 8.13 0.12 7.62
CA PHE A 58 9.49 -0.24 8.04
C PHE A 58 10.49 0.81 7.56
N PHE A 59 11.27 1.31 8.50
CA PHE A 59 12.31 2.32 8.26
C PHE A 59 13.66 1.72 8.61
N ASP A 60 14.62 1.79 7.71
CA ASP A 60 15.99 1.32 7.94
C ASP A 60 16.54 1.92 9.23
N ALA A 61 17.18 1.10 10.07
CA ALA A 61 17.59 1.50 11.42
C ALA A 61 18.74 2.52 11.45
N GLU A 62 19.52 2.62 10.37
CA GLU A 62 20.67 3.52 10.28
C GLU A 62 20.34 4.81 9.50
N THR A 63 19.62 4.66 8.39
CA THR A 63 19.35 5.77 7.46
C THR A 63 17.97 6.39 7.64
N PHE A 64 17.06 5.71 8.35
CA PHE A 64 15.65 6.05 8.49
C PHE A 64 14.87 6.14 7.15
N GLN A 65 15.44 5.59 6.09
CA GLN A 65 14.76 5.49 4.81
C GLN A 65 13.58 4.52 4.93
N HIS A 66 12.45 4.88 4.34
CA HIS A 66 11.28 4.01 4.28
C HIS A 66 11.55 2.90 3.26
N VAL A 67 11.71 1.66 3.74
CA VAL A 67 12.14 0.53 2.91
C VAL A 67 11.02 -0.44 2.56
N LYS A 68 9.91 -0.43 3.36
CA LYS A 68 8.82 -1.39 3.16
C LYS A 68 7.53 -0.91 3.81
N THR A 69 6.39 -1.22 3.19
CA THR A 69 5.07 -1.15 3.83
C THR A 69 4.32 -2.45 3.59
N ILE A 70 3.63 -2.93 4.61
CA ILE A 70 2.73 -4.08 4.51
C ILE A 70 1.33 -3.62 4.90
N TYR A 71 0.38 -3.88 4.02
CA TYR A 71 -1.05 -3.70 4.24
C TYR A 71 -1.69 -5.08 4.37
N THR A 72 -2.37 -5.34 5.46
CA THR A 72 -3.07 -6.60 5.68
C THR A 72 -4.54 -6.33 5.96
N LEU A 73 -5.41 -6.96 5.17
CA LEU A 73 -6.84 -6.97 5.37
C LEU A 73 -7.29 -8.39 5.64
N SER A 74 -7.80 -8.64 6.86
CA SER A 74 -8.41 -9.92 7.21
C SER A 74 -9.92 -9.78 7.06
N ILE A 75 -10.51 -10.55 6.16
CA ILE A 75 -11.94 -10.51 5.88
C ILE A 75 -12.59 -11.62 6.67
N GLY A 76 -13.04 -11.30 7.88
CA GLY A 76 -13.88 -12.22 8.66
C GLY A 76 -15.17 -12.55 7.91
N ASN A 77 -15.78 -13.68 8.22
CA ASN A 77 -16.95 -14.27 7.53
C ASN A 77 -18.20 -13.37 7.35
N SER A 78 -18.20 -12.16 7.89
CA SER A 78 -19.37 -11.28 7.89
C SER A 78 -19.37 -10.14 6.87
N MET A 79 -18.24 -9.86 6.20
CA MET A 79 -18.10 -8.68 5.32
C MET A 79 -17.75 -8.98 3.85
N ALA A 80 -17.75 -10.23 3.43
CA ALA A 80 -17.39 -10.61 2.04
C ALA A 80 -18.40 -10.10 0.98
N HIS A 81 -19.53 -9.54 1.38
CA HIS A 81 -20.64 -9.24 0.45
C HIS A 81 -20.60 -7.86 -0.20
N ASP A 82 -19.84 -6.90 0.34
CA ASP A 82 -20.00 -5.50 -0.13
C ASP A 82 -18.74 -4.87 -0.76
N SER A 83 -17.55 -5.42 -0.55
CA SER A 83 -16.32 -4.73 -0.93
C SER A 83 -15.78 -5.05 -2.33
N LEU A 84 -16.24 -6.09 -2.98
CA LEU A 84 -15.84 -6.49 -4.34
C LEU A 84 -16.94 -6.28 -5.39
N ALA A 85 -18.15 -5.91 -4.98
CA ALA A 85 -19.27 -5.65 -5.90
C ALA A 85 -19.12 -4.35 -6.72
N GLY A 86 -18.09 -3.53 -6.44
CA GLY A 86 -17.89 -2.22 -7.06
C GLY A 86 -17.00 -2.21 -8.31
N VAL A 87 -16.45 -3.34 -8.75
CA VAL A 87 -15.63 -3.39 -9.97
C VAL A 87 -16.36 -4.19 -11.05
N GLY A 88 -17.18 -3.49 -11.80
CA GLY A 88 -17.63 -3.94 -13.11
C GLY A 88 -18.90 -4.79 -13.11
N ASN A 89 -20.04 -4.15 -13.18
CA ASN A 89 -21.12 -4.69 -14.02
C ASN A 89 -22.02 -3.58 -14.54
N ASN A 90 -21.73 -3.16 -15.74
CA ASN A 90 -22.68 -2.44 -16.59
C ASN A 90 -23.12 -3.40 -17.71
N SER A 91 -23.81 -4.47 -17.36
CA SER A 91 -24.61 -5.28 -18.32
C SER A 91 -25.55 -6.17 -17.53
N GLY A 92 -26.84 -5.91 -17.71
CA GLY A 92 -27.92 -6.63 -17.05
C GLY A 92 -28.09 -8.05 -17.59
N GLU A 93 -27.36 -8.97 -16.98
CA GLU A 93 -27.67 -10.40 -17.01
C GLU A 93 -27.42 -10.95 -15.61
N SER A 94 -28.49 -11.37 -14.97
CA SER A 94 -28.45 -12.10 -13.72
C SER A 94 -27.87 -13.49 -13.97
N VAL A 95 -26.56 -13.64 -13.91
CA VAL A 95 -25.91 -14.94 -13.83
C VAL A 95 -26.03 -15.40 -12.37
N SER A 96 -27.07 -16.18 -12.10
CA SER A 96 -27.22 -16.97 -10.88
C SER A 96 -26.15 -18.06 -10.84
N GLY A 97 -24.98 -17.70 -10.36
CA GLY A 97 -23.80 -18.55 -10.26
C GLY A 97 -22.74 -17.82 -9.49
N SER A 98 -23.07 -17.30 -8.31
CA SER A 98 -22.06 -16.66 -7.47
C SER A 98 -21.16 -17.73 -6.85
N ASN A 99 -20.08 -18.07 -7.54
CA ASN A 99 -18.90 -18.57 -6.88
C ASN A 99 -18.37 -17.42 -6.00
N ASN A 100 -18.97 -17.24 -4.83
CA ASN A 100 -18.45 -16.37 -3.79
C ASN A 100 -17.11 -16.95 -3.34
N LEU A 101 -16.04 -16.59 -4.02
CA LEU A 101 -14.68 -16.82 -3.55
C LEU A 101 -14.57 -16.08 -2.22
N LYS A 102 -14.75 -16.80 -1.11
CA LYS A 102 -14.43 -16.25 0.20
C LYS A 102 -12.93 -15.97 0.20
N ILE A 103 -12.56 -14.73 0.44
CA ILE A 103 -11.17 -14.33 0.65
C ILE A 103 -10.95 -14.30 2.15
N ASP A 104 -9.97 -15.02 2.64
CA ASP A 104 -9.66 -15.06 4.07
C ASP A 104 -8.77 -13.90 4.46
N LYS A 105 -7.73 -13.69 3.68
CA LYS A 105 -6.75 -12.63 3.92
C LYS A 105 -6.23 -12.06 2.61
N THR A 106 -6.02 -10.75 2.61
CA THR A 106 -5.35 -10.04 1.52
C THR A 106 -4.17 -9.28 2.07
N THR A 107 -3.01 -9.41 1.43
CA THR A 107 -1.80 -8.68 1.78
C THR A 107 -1.29 -7.93 0.56
N LEU A 108 -0.95 -6.66 0.73
CA LEU A 108 -0.19 -5.88 -0.24
C LEU A 108 1.12 -5.48 0.43
N GLU A 109 2.23 -5.83 -0.20
CA GLU A 109 3.56 -5.47 0.25
C GLU A 109 4.20 -4.54 -0.77
N GLU A 110 4.70 -3.39 -0.31
CA GLU A 110 5.49 -2.45 -1.09
C GLU A 110 6.93 -2.47 -0.57
N ARG A 111 7.90 -2.50 -1.47
CA ARG A 111 9.33 -2.41 -1.17
C ARG A 111 9.95 -1.27 -1.93
N PHE A 112 10.85 -0.56 -1.27
CA PHE A 112 11.55 0.61 -1.79
C PHE A 112 13.05 0.39 -1.65
N SER A 113 13.79 0.53 -2.74
CA SER A 113 15.24 0.36 -2.77
C SER A 113 15.92 1.32 -3.75
N ASP A 114 17.24 1.18 -3.88
CA ASP A 114 18.06 1.98 -4.78
C ASP A 114 17.90 3.49 -4.59
N PHE A 115 18.02 3.93 -3.33
CA PHE A 115 17.85 5.32 -2.96
C PHE A 115 18.91 6.20 -3.62
N LYS A 116 18.46 7.27 -4.30
CA LYS A 116 19.30 8.28 -4.94
C LYS A 116 18.92 9.68 -4.47
N THR A 117 19.92 10.52 -4.29
CA THR A 117 19.71 11.92 -3.94
C THR A 117 19.63 12.75 -5.22
N VAL A 118 18.51 13.43 -5.43
CA VAL A 118 18.27 14.34 -6.55
C VAL A 118 17.80 15.67 -5.97
N ASP A 119 18.49 16.75 -6.24
CA ASP A 119 18.19 18.11 -5.76
C ASP A 119 17.95 18.19 -4.23
N GLY A 120 18.76 17.43 -3.45
CA GLY A 120 18.69 17.42 -1.98
C GLY A 120 17.62 16.51 -1.39
N LEU A 121 16.80 15.83 -2.18
CA LEU A 121 15.86 14.81 -1.72
C LEU A 121 16.37 13.41 -2.05
N THR A 122 16.40 12.54 -1.04
CA THR A 122 16.75 11.14 -1.22
C THR A 122 15.48 10.31 -1.37
N LEU A 123 15.29 9.74 -2.55
CA LEU A 123 14.10 8.98 -2.92
C LEU A 123 14.49 7.61 -3.49
N PRO A 124 13.65 6.57 -3.30
CA PRO A 124 13.87 5.27 -3.92
C PRO A 124 13.71 5.38 -5.43
N THR A 125 14.57 4.72 -6.18
CA THR A 125 14.45 4.61 -7.65
C THR A 125 14.01 3.22 -8.09
N HIS A 126 13.80 2.31 -7.16
CA HIS A 126 13.22 1.00 -7.40
C HIS A 126 12.03 0.78 -6.46
N TRP A 127 10.90 0.42 -7.01
CA TRP A 127 9.68 0.12 -6.31
C TRP A 127 9.11 -1.22 -6.76
N SER A 128 8.87 -2.13 -5.84
CA SER A 128 8.18 -3.39 -6.13
C SER A 128 6.94 -3.55 -5.27
N LEU A 129 5.94 -4.21 -5.87
CA LEU A 129 4.68 -4.53 -5.22
C LEU A 129 4.44 -6.04 -5.29
N GLU A 130 3.95 -6.60 -4.19
CA GLU A 130 3.45 -7.96 -4.14
C GLU A 130 2.06 -7.96 -3.54
N PHE A 131 1.10 -8.49 -4.29
CA PHE A 131 -0.28 -8.63 -3.85
C PHE A 131 -0.62 -10.11 -3.69
N THR A 132 -0.99 -10.50 -2.47
CA THR A 132 -1.29 -11.87 -2.09
C THR A 132 -2.74 -11.99 -1.66
N LEU A 133 -3.45 -12.95 -2.25
CA LEU A 133 -4.79 -13.38 -1.85
C LEU A 133 -4.70 -14.78 -1.24
N GLU A 134 -5.19 -14.94 -0.02
CA GLU A 134 -5.31 -16.22 0.65
C GLU A 134 -6.79 -16.61 0.70
N LEU A 135 -7.12 -17.80 0.19
CA LEU A 135 -8.46 -18.36 0.21
C LEU A 135 -8.61 -19.35 1.40
N PRO A 136 -9.82 -19.55 1.95
CA PRO A 136 -10.05 -20.44 3.09
C PRO A 136 -9.66 -21.90 2.85
N ASN A 137 -9.56 -22.31 1.59
CA ASN A 137 -9.12 -23.66 1.19
C ASN A 137 -7.59 -23.81 1.16
N GLY A 138 -6.83 -22.78 1.58
CA GLY A 138 -5.38 -22.76 1.57
C GLY A 138 -4.74 -22.41 0.22
N VAL A 139 -5.55 -22.11 -0.80
CA VAL A 139 -5.03 -21.62 -2.10
C VAL A 139 -4.57 -20.19 -1.94
N THR A 140 -3.36 -19.91 -2.40
CA THR A 140 -2.75 -18.58 -2.40
C THR A 140 -2.48 -18.14 -3.83
N THR A 141 -2.91 -16.93 -4.16
CA THR A 141 -2.60 -16.27 -5.44
C THR A 141 -1.68 -15.08 -5.17
N VAL A 142 -0.58 -15.01 -5.89
CA VAL A 142 0.40 -13.93 -5.79
C VAL A 142 0.52 -13.21 -7.12
N SER A 143 0.43 -11.89 -7.09
CA SER A 143 0.71 -11.01 -8.23
C SER A 143 1.83 -10.05 -7.86
N GLN A 144 2.83 -9.93 -8.73
CA GLN A 144 4.00 -9.10 -8.48
C GLN A 144 4.17 -8.07 -9.60
N TRP A 145 4.55 -6.87 -9.22
CA TRP A 145 4.95 -5.79 -10.12
C TRP A 145 6.30 -5.27 -9.68
N ASP A 146 7.19 -5.11 -10.63
CA ASP A 146 8.52 -4.59 -10.43
C ASP A 146 8.74 -3.36 -11.31
N LEU A 147 9.06 -2.23 -10.70
CA LEU A 147 9.30 -0.96 -11.36
C LEU A 147 10.74 -0.52 -11.08
N PRO A 148 11.71 -1.08 -11.80
CA PRO A 148 13.10 -0.69 -11.66
C PRO A 148 13.34 0.67 -12.32
N GLU A 149 14.36 1.37 -11.85
CA GLU A 149 14.89 2.56 -12.49
C GLU A 149 13.88 3.71 -12.68
N LEU A 150 13.10 4.02 -11.65
CA LEU A 150 12.24 5.20 -11.66
C LEU A 150 13.09 6.46 -11.85
N LYS A 151 12.84 7.18 -12.93
CA LYS A 151 13.48 8.48 -13.18
C LYS A 151 12.74 9.58 -12.44
N ILE A 152 13.42 10.15 -11.44
CA ILE A 152 12.87 11.25 -10.66
C ILE A 152 13.38 12.56 -11.22
N MET A 153 12.46 13.47 -11.57
CA MET A 153 12.76 14.82 -12.00
C MET A 153 11.94 15.78 -11.13
N GLN A 154 12.62 16.76 -10.54
CA GLN A 154 12.00 17.77 -9.69
C GLN A 154 11.96 19.13 -10.39
N ASN A 155 11.12 20.01 -9.88
CA ASN A 155 11.03 21.41 -10.34
C ASN A 155 10.81 21.56 -11.86
N MET A 156 10.20 20.57 -12.50
CA MET A 156 9.82 20.69 -13.91
C MET A 156 8.71 21.72 -14.05
N GLY A 157 8.86 22.61 -15.03
CA GLY A 157 7.75 23.47 -15.46
C GLY A 157 6.63 22.60 -16.04
N ILE A 158 5.55 22.44 -15.28
CA ILE A 158 4.38 21.69 -15.74
C ILE A 158 3.41 22.68 -16.39
N ASP A 159 3.00 22.41 -17.63
CA ASP A 159 1.98 23.22 -18.30
C ASP A 159 0.65 23.12 -17.53
N PRO A 160 0.10 24.26 -17.05
CA PRO A 160 -1.20 24.28 -16.37
C PRO A 160 -2.35 23.66 -17.20
N ALA A 161 -2.20 23.61 -18.52
CA ALA A 161 -3.18 22.98 -19.40
C ALA A 161 -3.35 21.46 -19.13
N ASN A 162 -2.31 20.80 -18.61
CA ASN A 162 -2.35 19.38 -18.26
C ASN A 162 -3.32 19.05 -17.10
N PHE A 163 -3.76 20.07 -16.34
CA PHE A 163 -4.69 19.92 -15.23
C PHE A 163 -6.12 20.37 -15.55
N LYS A 164 -6.39 20.78 -16.78
CA LYS A 164 -7.76 21.13 -17.21
C LYS A 164 -8.54 19.84 -17.45
N VAL A 165 -9.47 19.53 -16.56
CA VAL A 165 -10.50 18.50 -16.77
C VAL A 165 -11.52 19.09 -17.74
N GLN A 166 -11.75 18.42 -18.87
CA GLN A 166 -12.83 18.75 -19.82
C GLN A 166 -14.15 18.23 -19.29
#